data_58a89f6b766ea8cfc3889c8078b963f4
#
_entry.id   58a89f6b766ea8cfc3889c8078b963f4
#
_cell.length_a   1.000
_cell.length_b   1.000
_cell.length_c   1.000
_cell.angle_alpha   90.00
_cell.angle_beta   90.00
_cell.angle_gamma   90.00
#
_symmetry.space_group_name_H-M   'P 1'
#
loop_
_entity.id
_entity.type
_entity.pdbx_description
1 polymer ?
#
loop_
_entity_poly.entity_id
_entity_poly.type
_entity_poly.pdbx_seq_one_letter_code
_entity_poly.pdbx_strand_id
1 'polypeptide(L)'
;MLSNAKYIFYVLALITSICYSEKSITIKVFHVFESFGTETQELKNSIIINFDSNGFMIDSTIFSHTLPLSKKYVYVSGPNEGLKLKRKYDKEMVLSYKFEYDKLGNRISTTLLGTNDSLYWKEYQKYDDSGNPIKRIRYNPLRAVNPDMMNKKEDAGEMIWGESYEYDSTGTVLERREFYNNYVLVVSTYDLDKYKKPTKREEYFDPSVILQTIYFHNNDNQLSHEVSVGRLGRSFGSKTYEYDILGRRINTVVYNENGTIEEKFNTVFDDDNFKIYDYYSDSLSNLRTLREVLLNNEGRMYIEAVLDEKERVLEKNVYYYDNKGRVAEVRQYDMVRRGRTGDREIPIRVNTYEYH
;
A
#
# COMPACT_ATOMS: atom_id res chain seq x y z
N MET A 1 -4.48 4.47 -14.71
CA MET A 1 -5.38 4.43 -13.53
C MET A 1 -4.87 3.57 -12.37
N LEU A 2 -4.13 2.48 -12.62
CA LEU A 2 -3.59 1.58 -11.56
C LEU A 2 -2.45 2.17 -10.70
N SER A 3 -1.73 3.21 -11.18
CA SER A 3 -0.65 3.85 -10.41
C SER A 3 -1.15 4.66 -9.20
N ASN A 4 -2.35 5.24 -9.29
CA ASN A 4 -2.92 6.04 -8.20
C ASN A 4 -3.40 5.19 -7.00
N ALA A 5 -3.84 3.94 -7.24
CA ALA A 5 -4.30 3.05 -6.16
C ALA A 5 -3.15 2.56 -5.27
N LYS A 6 -1.97 2.29 -5.84
CA LYS A 6 -0.77 1.92 -5.06
C LYS A 6 -0.31 3.06 -4.15
N TYR A 7 -0.40 4.32 -4.62
CA TYR A 7 -0.02 5.49 -3.84
C TYR A 7 -0.93 5.72 -2.62
N ILE A 8 -2.22 5.45 -2.76
CA ILE A 8 -3.20 5.58 -1.66
C ILE A 8 -2.91 4.58 -0.54
N PHE A 9 -2.48 3.36 -0.89
CA PHE A 9 -2.11 2.35 0.11
C PHE A 9 -0.85 2.73 0.91
N TYR A 10 0.17 3.32 0.27
CA TYR A 10 1.37 3.79 0.96
C TYR A 10 1.08 4.97 1.90
N VAL A 11 0.23 5.90 1.48
CA VAL A 11 -0.21 7.03 2.31
C VAL A 11 -1.01 6.54 3.51
N LEU A 12 -1.91 5.56 3.33
CA LEU A 12 -2.70 4.96 4.41
C LEU A 12 -1.82 4.23 5.44
N ALA A 13 -0.78 3.53 5.03
CA ALA A 13 0.13 2.82 5.93
C ALA A 13 0.96 3.76 6.81
N LEU A 14 1.33 4.95 6.32
CA LEU A 14 2.04 5.98 7.09
C LEU A 14 1.14 6.68 8.14
N ILE A 15 -0.17 6.73 7.90
CA ILE A 15 -1.12 7.46 8.75
C ILE A 15 -1.58 6.65 9.96
N THR A 16 -1.60 5.31 9.88
CA THR A 16 -2.20 4.45 10.91
C THR A 16 -1.47 4.46 12.27
N SER A 17 -0.25 4.94 12.35
CA SER A 17 0.54 4.93 13.59
C SER A 17 0.42 6.19 14.45
N ILE A 18 -0.28 7.24 14.04
CA ILE A 18 -0.15 8.57 14.65
C ILE A 18 -1.49 9.21 15.12
N CYS A 19 -2.66 8.65 14.79
CA CYS A 19 -3.91 9.40 14.85
C CYS A 19 -4.87 9.01 15.99
N TYR A 20 -4.45 9.03 17.25
CA TYR A 20 -5.37 8.86 18.40
C TYR A 20 -6.17 10.11 18.79
N SER A 21 -5.86 11.28 18.24
CA SER A 21 -6.51 12.55 18.66
C SER A 21 -7.18 13.34 17.53
N GLU A 22 -6.99 12.94 16.30
CA GLU A 22 -7.47 13.73 15.15
C GLU A 22 -8.81 13.17 14.64
N LYS A 23 -9.75 14.04 14.36
CA LYS A 23 -11.07 13.64 13.82
C LYS A 23 -11.06 13.45 12.32
N SER A 24 -10.18 14.17 11.62
CA SER A 24 -9.99 14.00 10.19
C SER A 24 -8.61 14.44 9.71
N ILE A 25 -8.22 13.94 8.53
CA ILE A 25 -7.01 14.36 7.82
C ILE A 25 -7.44 14.78 6.41
N THR A 26 -6.97 15.95 5.98
CA THR A 26 -7.12 16.40 4.60
C THR A 26 -5.77 16.39 3.92
N ILE A 27 -5.65 15.63 2.83
CA ILE A 27 -4.46 15.58 1.98
C ILE A 27 -4.78 16.33 0.68
N LYS A 28 -4.02 17.36 0.36
CA LYS A 28 -4.15 18.10 -0.89
C LYS A 28 -2.99 17.76 -1.80
N VAL A 29 -3.28 17.40 -3.04
CA VAL A 29 -2.31 17.01 -4.07
C VAL A 29 -2.24 18.10 -5.13
N PHE A 30 -1.08 18.75 -5.23
CA PHE A 30 -0.82 19.80 -6.20
C PHE A 30 0.11 19.29 -7.30
N HIS A 31 -0.22 19.60 -8.55
CA HIS A 31 0.77 19.59 -9.62
C HIS A 31 1.51 20.92 -9.64
N VAL A 32 2.81 20.86 -9.88
CA VAL A 32 3.67 22.03 -9.88
C VAL A 32 4.18 22.28 -11.29
N PHE A 33 4.04 23.52 -11.73
CA PHE A 33 4.51 24.00 -13.01
C PHE A 33 5.48 25.17 -12.80
N GLU A 34 6.48 25.22 -13.63
CA GLU A 34 7.31 26.40 -13.74
C GLU A 34 6.77 27.30 -14.85
N SER A 35 6.56 28.57 -14.52
CA SER A 35 6.18 29.60 -15.47
C SER A 35 7.02 30.84 -15.21
N PHE A 36 7.84 31.22 -16.18
CA PHE A 36 8.72 32.40 -16.11
C PHE A 36 9.60 32.44 -14.85
N GLY A 37 10.21 31.31 -14.48
CA GLY A 37 11.07 31.20 -13.30
C GLY A 37 10.33 31.18 -11.95
N THR A 38 8.99 31.12 -11.97
CA THR A 38 8.15 31.08 -10.77
C THR A 38 7.46 29.74 -10.65
N GLU A 39 7.53 29.14 -9.46
CA GLU A 39 6.76 27.93 -9.12
C GLU A 39 5.29 28.27 -9.00
N THR A 40 4.45 27.57 -9.76
CA THR A 40 2.99 27.69 -9.70
C THR A 40 2.38 26.33 -9.36
N GLN A 41 1.53 26.30 -8.34
CA GLN A 41 0.84 25.08 -7.88
C GLN A 41 -0.61 25.07 -8.32
N GLU A 42 -1.08 23.93 -8.82
CA GLU A 42 -2.47 23.69 -9.18
C GLU A 42 -3.01 22.49 -8.40
N LEU A 43 -4.05 22.73 -7.58
CA LEU A 43 -4.72 21.65 -6.85
C LEU A 43 -5.41 20.70 -7.84
N LYS A 44 -5.03 19.42 -7.82
CA LYS A 44 -5.63 18.39 -8.68
C LYS A 44 -6.58 17.48 -7.93
N ASN A 45 -6.16 17.00 -6.77
CA ASN A 45 -6.96 16.10 -5.96
C ASN A 45 -6.90 16.51 -4.49
N SER A 46 -7.93 16.14 -3.74
CA SER A 46 -7.86 16.10 -2.29
C SER A 46 -8.45 14.78 -1.78
N ILE A 47 -7.90 14.29 -0.67
CA ILE A 47 -8.37 13.11 0.02
C ILE A 47 -8.76 13.57 1.41
N ILE A 48 -9.99 13.24 1.83
CA ILE A 48 -10.45 13.48 3.19
C ILE A 48 -10.63 12.12 3.85
N ILE A 49 -10.01 11.95 5.00
CA ILE A 49 -10.07 10.74 5.81
C ILE A 49 -10.70 11.13 7.14
N ASN A 50 -11.78 10.47 7.53
CA ASN A 50 -12.47 10.70 8.78
C ASN A 50 -12.30 9.52 9.73
N PHE A 51 -12.21 9.83 11.03
CA PHE A 51 -12.04 8.87 12.11
C PHE A 51 -13.20 8.99 13.11
N ASP A 52 -13.54 7.89 13.77
CA ASP A 52 -14.46 7.89 14.89
C ASP A 52 -13.75 8.33 16.19
N SER A 53 -14.51 8.36 17.30
CA SER A 53 -13.98 8.75 18.63
C SER A 53 -12.93 7.77 19.19
N ASN A 54 -12.82 6.56 18.63
CA ASN A 54 -11.86 5.54 19.02
C ASN A 54 -10.61 5.53 18.11
N GLY A 55 -10.56 6.44 17.11
CA GLY A 55 -9.47 6.52 16.14
C GLY A 55 -9.57 5.54 14.97
N PHE A 56 -10.70 4.85 14.78
CA PHE A 56 -10.92 4.01 13.62
C PHE A 56 -11.36 4.83 12.42
N MET A 57 -10.76 4.57 11.27
CA MET A 57 -11.09 5.25 10.01
C MET A 57 -12.49 4.84 9.54
N ILE A 58 -13.45 5.78 9.54
CA ILE A 58 -14.84 5.52 9.12
C ILE A 58 -15.08 5.74 7.64
N ASP A 59 -14.35 6.68 7.03
CA ASP A 59 -14.37 6.87 5.58
C ASP A 59 -13.08 7.49 5.04
N SER A 60 -12.90 7.36 3.73
CA SER A 60 -11.85 8.03 2.96
C SER A 60 -12.40 8.41 1.60
N THR A 61 -12.52 9.70 1.33
CA THR A 61 -13.12 10.21 0.10
C THR A 61 -12.11 11.00 -0.73
N ILE A 62 -12.02 10.65 -2.02
CA ILE A 62 -11.16 11.30 -3.00
C ILE A 62 -11.99 12.23 -3.86
N PHE A 63 -11.54 13.48 -3.94
CA PHE A 63 -12.11 14.50 -4.80
C PHE A 63 -11.13 14.89 -5.90
N SER A 64 -11.65 15.05 -7.12
CA SER A 64 -10.95 15.71 -8.21
C SER A 64 -11.27 17.20 -8.18
N HIS A 65 -10.28 18.02 -8.50
CA HIS A 65 -10.42 19.46 -8.62
C HIS A 65 -10.09 19.88 -10.05
N THR A 66 -11.10 20.37 -10.76
CA THR A 66 -10.96 20.88 -12.12
C THR A 66 -11.18 22.39 -12.16
N LEU A 67 -10.41 23.07 -13.00
CA LEU A 67 -10.67 24.46 -13.30
C LEU A 67 -11.87 24.55 -14.24
N PRO A 68 -12.97 25.23 -13.86
CA PRO A 68 -14.12 25.37 -14.73
C PRO A 68 -13.72 26.08 -16.02
N LEU A 69 -14.25 25.59 -17.15
CA LEU A 69 -13.94 26.13 -18.48
C LEU A 69 -14.33 27.62 -18.64
N SER A 70 -15.32 28.08 -17.88
CA SER A 70 -15.93 29.40 -18.05
C SER A 70 -15.48 30.50 -17.07
N LYS A 71 -14.90 30.15 -15.91
CA LYS A 71 -14.45 31.16 -14.92
C LYS A 71 -13.26 30.66 -14.12
N LYS A 72 -12.08 30.92 -14.64
CA LYS A 72 -10.81 30.51 -14.01
C LYS A 72 -10.46 31.30 -12.73
N TYR A 73 -11.14 32.43 -12.46
CA TYR A 73 -10.72 33.37 -11.41
C TYR A 73 -11.91 34.02 -10.72
N VAL A 74 -11.85 34.12 -9.41
CA VAL A 74 -12.77 34.89 -8.58
C VAL A 74 -11.97 35.98 -7.89
N TYR A 75 -12.42 37.24 -8.01
CA TYR A 75 -11.82 38.33 -7.25
C TYR A 75 -12.31 38.29 -5.80
N VAL A 76 -11.36 38.26 -4.85
CA VAL A 76 -11.65 38.28 -3.43
C VAL A 76 -11.06 39.59 -2.89
N SER A 77 -11.90 40.44 -2.31
CA SER A 77 -11.46 41.66 -1.60
C SER A 77 -11.01 41.29 -0.19
N GLY A 78 -9.79 41.59 0.17
CA GLY A 78 -9.30 41.52 1.55
C GLY A 78 -9.44 42.89 2.22
N PRO A 79 -9.55 42.95 3.55
CA PRO A 79 -9.78 44.19 4.26
C PRO A 79 -8.68 45.25 4.14
N ASN A 80 -7.47 44.91 3.73
CA ASN A 80 -6.33 45.80 3.57
C ASN A 80 -5.51 45.66 2.30
N GLU A 81 -5.97 44.85 1.36
CA GLU A 81 -5.23 44.56 0.11
C GLU A 81 -6.21 44.55 -1.04
N GLY A 82 -5.85 45.15 -2.17
CA GLY A 82 -6.64 45.17 -3.38
C GLY A 82 -7.11 43.80 -3.84
N LEU A 83 -8.03 43.78 -4.80
CA LEU A 83 -8.62 42.55 -5.34
C LEU A 83 -7.57 41.46 -5.65
N LYS A 84 -7.56 40.40 -4.84
CA LYS A 84 -6.73 39.22 -5.11
C LYS A 84 -7.47 38.23 -5.98
N LEU A 85 -6.83 37.77 -7.04
CA LEU A 85 -7.35 36.75 -7.94
C LEU A 85 -7.21 35.37 -7.27
N LYS A 86 -8.32 34.76 -6.87
CA LYS A 86 -8.32 33.41 -6.31
C LYS A 86 -8.89 32.43 -7.34
N ARG A 87 -8.14 31.38 -7.64
CA ARG A 87 -8.64 30.28 -8.49
C ARG A 87 -9.73 29.54 -7.76
N LYS A 88 -10.91 29.41 -8.39
CA LYS A 88 -11.99 28.56 -7.90
C LYS A 88 -11.97 27.26 -8.68
N TYR A 89 -11.89 26.14 -7.97
CA TYR A 89 -11.94 24.80 -8.52
C TYR A 89 -13.32 24.21 -8.27
N ASP A 90 -13.85 23.49 -9.26
CA ASP A 90 -14.99 22.62 -9.05
C ASP A 90 -14.47 21.36 -8.37
N LYS A 91 -15.16 20.94 -7.30
CA LYS A 91 -14.82 19.78 -6.49
C LYS A 91 -15.83 18.68 -6.80
N GLU A 92 -15.36 17.56 -7.32
CA GLU A 92 -16.18 16.41 -7.62
C GLU A 92 -15.65 15.17 -6.88
N MET A 93 -16.54 14.42 -6.23
CA MET A 93 -16.18 13.14 -5.63
C MET A 93 -15.91 12.13 -6.74
N VAL A 94 -14.73 11.51 -6.70
CA VAL A 94 -14.32 10.47 -7.66
C VAL A 94 -14.52 9.10 -7.06
N LEU A 95 -14.15 8.92 -5.79
CA LEU A 95 -14.14 7.64 -5.11
C LEU A 95 -14.32 7.85 -3.61
N SER A 96 -15.09 6.97 -2.95
CA SER A 96 -15.24 6.98 -1.51
C SER A 96 -15.21 5.56 -0.96
N TYR A 97 -14.37 5.32 0.05
CA TYR A 97 -14.39 4.12 0.87
C TYR A 97 -15.15 4.42 2.15
N LYS A 98 -16.04 3.50 2.57
CA LYS A 98 -16.69 3.52 3.87
C LYS A 98 -16.37 2.23 4.62
N PHE A 99 -16.14 2.34 5.92
CA PHE A 99 -15.76 1.22 6.78
C PHE A 99 -16.73 1.10 7.94
N GLU A 100 -17.08 -0.12 8.30
CA GLU A 100 -17.90 -0.44 9.48
C GLU A 100 -17.12 -1.38 10.38
N TYR A 101 -17.27 -1.21 11.70
CA TYR A 101 -16.56 -1.99 12.72
C TYR A 101 -17.55 -2.62 13.69
N ASP A 102 -17.19 -3.75 14.26
CA ASP A 102 -17.89 -4.34 15.38
C ASP A 102 -17.53 -3.63 16.72
N LYS A 103 -18.10 -4.11 17.81
CA LYS A 103 -17.87 -3.54 19.15
C LYS A 103 -16.43 -3.78 19.66
N LEU A 104 -15.70 -4.72 19.08
CA LEU A 104 -14.32 -5.04 19.41
C LEU A 104 -13.32 -4.25 18.55
N GLY A 105 -13.80 -3.45 17.59
CA GLY A 105 -12.97 -2.70 16.65
C GLY A 105 -12.51 -3.49 15.42
N ASN A 106 -13.06 -4.68 15.17
CA ASN A 106 -12.76 -5.43 13.98
C ASN A 106 -13.57 -4.87 12.80
N ARG A 107 -12.93 -4.67 11.66
CA ARG A 107 -13.59 -4.14 10.45
C ARG A 107 -14.48 -5.20 9.82
N ILE A 108 -15.81 -5.03 9.93
CA ILE A 108 -16.80 -5.97 9.43
C ILE A 108 -17.26 -5.70 8.01
N SER A 109 -17.13 -4.46 7.52
CA SER A 109 -17.43 -4.15 6.13
C SER A 109 -16.54 -3.06 5.54
N THR A 110 -16.40 -3.10 4.22
CA THR A 110 -15.82 -2.05 3.39
C THR A 110 -16.70 -1.83 2.17
N THR A 111 -17.12 -0.60 1.93
CA THR A 111 -17.92 -0.22 0.76
C THR A 111 -17.11 0.72 -0.11
N LEU A 112 -17.04 0.47 -1.41
CA LEU A 112 -16.45 1.36 -2.40
C LEU A 112 -17.53 1.99 -3.25
N LEU A 113 -17.59 3.32 -3.19
CA LEU A 113 -18.49 4.16 -3.98
C LEU A 113 -17.70 4.93 -5.03
N GLY A 114 -18.26 5.06 -6.22
CA GLY A 114 -17.79 5.94 -7.28
C GLY A 114 -18.55 7.26 -7.33
N THR A 115 -18.43 7.96 -8.45
CA THR A 115 -19.17 9.22 -8.71
C THR A 115 -20.67 9.03 -8.51
N ASN A 116 -21.32 10.06 -7.98
CA ASN A 116 -22.77 10.07 -7.67
C ASN A 116 -23.20 8.93 -6.74
N ASP A 117 -22.33 8.56 -5.78
CA ASP A 117 -22.56 7.47 -4.82
C ASP A 117 -22.87 6.11 -5.48
N SER A 118 -22.43 5.91 -6.72
CA SER A 118 -22.58 4.63 -7.41
C SER A 118 -21.78 3.54 -6.70
N LEU A 119 -22.44 2.48 -6.29
CA LEU A 119 -21.79 1.36 -5.58
C LEU A 119 -20.93 0.55 -6.55
N TYR A 120 -19.60 0.48 -6.32
CA TYR A 120 -18.69 -0.36 -7.12
C TYR A 120 -18.61 -1.78 -6.56
N TRP A 121 -18.42 -1.92 -5.27
CA TRP A 121 -18.44 -3.21 -4.57
C TRP A 121 -18.62 -3.01 -3.07
N LYS A 122 -19.06 -4.07 -2.40
CA LYS A 122 -19.09 -4.18 -0.94
C LYS A 122 -18.40 -5.45 -0.51
N GLU A 123 -17.56 -5.35 0.52
CA GLU A 123 -16.81 -6.44 1.12
C GLU A 123 -17.27 -6.62 2.56
N TYR A 124 -17.47 -7.87 2.97
CA TYR A 124 -17.78 -8.23 4.34
C TYR A 124 -16.66 -9.07 4.92
N GLN A 125 -16.39 -8.87 6.20
CA GLN A 125 -15.45 -9.66 6.98
C GLN A 125 -16.14 -10.25 8.18
N LYS A 126 -15.79 -11.50 8.53
CA LYS A 126 -16.27 -12.20 9.71
C LYS A 126 -15.05 -12.67 10.51
N TYR A 127 -15.18 -12.62 11.82
CA TYR A 127 -14.13 -12.98 12.77
C TYR A 127 -14.61 -14.09 13.69
N ASP A 128 -13.68 -14.87 14.27
CA ASP A 128 -13.93 -15.76 15.39
C ASP A 128 -14.00 -14.98 16.71
N ASP A 129 -14.27 -15.69 17.80
CA ASP A 129 -14.39 -15.10 19.14
C ASP A 129 -13.04 -14.54 19.65
N SER A 130 -11.93 -14.92 19.05
CA SER A 130 -10.57 -14.45 19.36
C SER A 130 -10.17 -13.23 18.52
N GLY A 131 -11.02 -12.80 17.57
CA GLY A 131 -10.76 -11.68 16.66
C GLY A 131 -9.95 -12.05 15.42
N ASN A 132 -9.75 -13.33 15.12
CA ASN A 132 -9.08 -13.76 13.89
C ASN A 132 -10.08 -13.72 12.72
N PRO A 133 -9.71 -13.21 11.53
CA PRO A 133 -10.59 -13.17 10.35
C PRO A 133 -10.83 -14.59 9.82
N ILE A 134 -12.07 -15.10 9.89
CA ILE A 134 -12.43 -16.42 9.39
C ILE A 134 -12.97 -16.38 7.97
N LYS A 135 -13.49 -15.24 7.53
CA LYS A 135 -14.06 -15.11 6.18
C LYS A 135 -14.03 -13.66 5.70
N ARG A 136 -13.73 -13.48 4.42
CA ARG A 136 -13.77 -12.19 3.72
C ARG A 136 -14.35 -12.39 2.35
N ILE A 137 -15.41 -11.65 2.00
CA ILE A 137 -16.12 -11.83 0.73
C ILE A 137 -16.45 -10.48 0.13
N ARG A 138 -16.16 -10.32 -1.15
CA ARG A 138 -16.50 -9.15 -1.96
C ARG A 138 -17.56 -9.48 -2.99
N TYR A 139 -18.58 -8.67 -3.05
CA TYR A 139 -19.75 -8.83 -3.92
C TYR A 139 -19.85 -7.76 -4.99
N ASN A 140 -20.41 -8.15 -6.14
CA ASN A 140 -20.80 -7.24 -7.19
C ASN A 140 -22.09 -6.49 -6.80
N PRO A 141 -22.11 -5.15 -6.85
CA PRO A 141 -23.24 -4.32 -6.45
C PRO A 141 -24.47 -4.44 -7.35
N LEU A 142 -24.29 -4.82 -8.61
CA LEU A 142 -25.38 -4.91 -9.59
C LEU A 142 -26.37 -6.06 -9.29
N ARG A 143 -26.01 -6.96 -8.37
CA ARG A 143 -26.85 -8.05 -7.89
C ARG A 143 -26.88 -8.00 -6.37
N ALA A 144 -27.79 -7.18 -5.82
CA ALA A 144 -27.94 -6.98 -4.39
C ALA A 144 -28.07 -8.32 -3.64
N VAL A 145 -27.10 -8.59 -2.78
CA VAL A 145 -27.10 -9.74 -1.88
C VAL A 145 -27.53 -9.27 -0.52
N ASN A 146 -28.55 -9.96 0.03
CA ASN A 146 -28.94 -9.77 1.41
C ASN A 146 -27.78 -10.28 2.31
N PRO A 147 -27.21 -9.46 3.24
CA PRO A 147 -26.18 -9.89 4.16
C PRO A 147 -26.54 -11.12 5.00
N ASP A 148 -27.84 -11.31 5.28
CA ASP A 148 -28.36 -12.49 6.00
C ASP A 148 -28.21 -13.80 5.24
N MET A 149 -27.95 -13.73 3.92
CA MET A 149 -27.71 -14.91 3.08
C MET A 149 -26.29 -15.48 3.18
N MET A 150 -25.37 -14.84 3.89
CA MET A 150 -24.04 -15.40 4.14
C MET A 150 -24.05 -16.81 4.77
N ASN A 151 -25.16 -17.21 5.35
CA ASN A 151 -25.35 -18.52 5.97
C ASN A 151 -26.05 -19.55 5.06
N LYS A 152 -26.56 -19.16 3.89
CA LYS A 152 -27.23 -20.08 2.94
C LYS A 152 -26.34 -20.28 1.71
N LYS A 153 -25.96 -21.52 1.48
CA LYS A 153 -25.09 -21.96 0.37
C LYS A 153 -25.64 -21.69 -1.04
N GLU A 154 -26.92 -21.31 -1.20
CA GLU A 154 -27.60 -21.40 -2.49
C GLU A 154 -27.97 -20.07 -3.14
N ASP A 155 -27.92 -18.93 -2.41
CA ASP A 155 -28.42 -17.63 -2.91
C ASP A 155 -27.43 -16.48 -2.78
N ALA A 156 -26.15 -16.76 -2.57
CA ALA A 156 -25.12 -15.73 -2.59
C ALA A 156 -25.04 -15.16 -4.01
N GLY A 157 -25.44 -13.91 -4.20
CA GLY A 157 -25.25 -13.20 -5.46
C GLY A 157 -23.80 -13.32 -5.95
N GLU A 158 -23.52 -12.83 -7.12
CA GLU A 158 -22.20 -12.99 -7.74
C GLU A 158 -21.08 -12.51 -6.81
N MET A 159 -20.44 -13.45 -6.12
CA MET A 159 -19.23 -13.21 -5.36
C MET A 159 -18.11 -12.95 -6.37
N ILE A 160 -17.52 -11.77 -6.32
CA ILE A 160 -16.38 -11.43 -7.19
C ILE A 160 -15.14 -12.17 -6.69
N TRP A 161 -14.94 -12.18 -5.38
CA TRP A 161 -13.74 -12.71 -4.74
C TRP A 161 -14.00 -12.97 -3.26
N GLY A 162 -13.31 -13.93 -2.69
CA GLY A 162 -13.37 -14.20 -1.27
C GLY A 162 -12.22 -15.03 -0.75
N GLU A 163 -12.08 -15.03 0.55
CA GLU A 163 -11.14 -15.85 1.31
C GLU A 163 -11.83 -16.45 2.53
N SER A 164 -11.41 -17.64 2.94
CA SER A 164 -11.72 -18.18 4.27
C SER A 164 -10.48 -18.77 4.90
N TYR A 165 -10.47 -18.80 6.24
CA TYR A 165 -9.32 -19.25 7.02
C TYR A 165 -9.80 -20.23 8.09
N GLU A 166 -8.97 -21.24 8.36
CA GLU A 166 -9.08 -22.13 9.50
C GLU A 166 -7.82 -21.97 10.36
N TYR A 167 -8.00 -21.95 11.67
CA TYR A 167 -6.94 -21.72 12.64
C TYR A 167 -6.82 -22.89 13.60
N ASP A 168 -5.62 -23.08 14.14
CA ASP A 168 -5.44 -23.94 15.31
C ASP A 168 -5.91 -23.22 16.60
N SER A 169 -5.90 -23.94 17.72
CA SER A 169 -6.30 -23.42 19.03
C SER A 169 -5.46 -22.22 19.54
N THR A 170 -4.37 -21.91 18.88
CA THR A 170 -3.46 -20.78 19.22
C THR A 170 -3.60 -19.60 18.27
N GLY A 171 -4.52 -19.66 17.27
CA GLY A 171 -4.75 -18.61 16.28
C GLY A 171 -3.79 -18.63 15.11
N THR A 172 -3.07 -19.74 14.87
CA THR A 172 -2.20 -19.88 13.70
C THR A 172 -2.98 -20.49 12.53
N VAL A 173 -2.80 -19.93 11.32
CA VAL A 173 -3.51 -20.39 10.12
C VAL A 173 -3.07 -21.80 9.75
N LEU A 174 -4.04 -22.71 9.66
CA LEU A 174 -3.86 -24.08 9.18
C LEU A 174 -4.26 -24.23 7.72
N GLU A 175 -5.32 -23.52 7.33
CA GLU A 175 -5.82 -23.56 5.97
C GLU A 175 -6.33 -22.18 5.55
N ARG A 176 -6.08 -21.83 4.28
CA ARG A 176 -6.63 -20.67 3.59
C ARG A 176 -7.25 -21.12 2.28
N ARG A 177 -8.47 -20.70 2.02
CA ARG A 177 -9.16 -20.93 0.74
C ARG A 177 -9.40 -19.60 0.05
N GLU A 178 -9.11 -19.54 -1.24
CA GLU A 178 -9.48 -18.43 -2.13
C GLU A 178 -10.61 -18.84 -3.05
N PHE A 179 -11.55 -17.92 -3.25
CA PHE A 179 -12.73 -18.11 -4.08
C PHE A 179 -12.82 -17.03 -5.15
N TYR A 180 -13.30 -17.39 -6.31
CA TYR A 180 -13.67 -16.47 -7.37
C TYR A 180 -14.96 -16.93 -8.02
N ASN A 181 -15.95 -16.02 -8.16
CA ASN A 181 -17.28 -16.34 -8.71
C ASN A 181 -17.88 -17.62 -8.12
N ASN A 182 -17.84 -17.79 -6.79
CA ASN A 182 -18.29 -18.95 -6.03
C ASN A 182 -17.52 -20.27 -6.24
N TYR A 183 -16.45 -20.25 -7.03
CA TYR A 183 -15.57 -21.42 -7.21
C TYR A 183 -14.34 -21.29 -6.33
N VAL A 184 -13.94 -22.40 -5.72
CA VAL A 184 -12.64 -22.46 -5.02
C VAL A 184 -11.54 -22.44 -6.07
N LEU A 185 -10.67 -21.42 -6.00
CA LEU A 185 -9.50 -21.32 -6.88
C LEU A 185 -8.33 -22.07 -6.29
N VAL A 186 -8.00 -21.76 -5.04
CA VAL A 186 -6.82 -22.30 -4.37
C VAL A 186 -7.18 -22.63 -2.93
N VAL A 187 -6.71 -23.78 -2.48
CA VAL A 187 -6.65 -24.15 -1.07
C VAL A 187 -5.20 -24.22 -0.69
N SER A 188 -4.78 -23.46 0.30
CA SER A 188 -3.42 -23.52 0.86
C SER A 188 -3.50 -24.12 2.26
N THR A 189 -2.77 -25.21 2.49
CA THR A 189 -2.61 -25.84 3.80
C THR A 189 -1.21 -25.62 4.32
N TYR A 190 -1.04 -25.52 5.64
CA TYR A 190 0.23 -25.21 6.27
C TYR A 190 0.59 -26.27 7.31
N ASP A 191 1.76 -26.89 7.15
CA ASP A 191 2.40 -27.67 8.22
C ASP A 191 3.26 -26.72 9.05
N LEU A 192 3.19 -26.81 10.36
CA LEU A 192 3.85 -25.91 11.31
C LEU A 192 4.88 -26.68 12.14
N ASP A 193 5.95 -25.99 12.54
CA ASP A 193 6.90 -26.49 13.54
C ASP A 193 6.39 -26.30 14.97
N LYS A 194 7.20 -26.71 15.96
CA LYS A 194 6.90 -26.53 17.39
C LYS A 194 6.78 -25.06 17.82
N TYR A 195 7.28 -24.11 17.04
CA TYR A 195 7.20 -22.67 17.29
C TYR A 195 6.05 -22.01 16.46
N LYS A 196 5.17 -22.83 15.84
CA LYS A 196 4.03 -22.39 15.02
C LYS A 196 4.45 -21.63 13.76
N LYS A 197 5.64 -21.91 13.25
CA LYS A 197 6.10 -21.35 11.97
C LYS A 197 5.85 -22.34 10.84
N PRO A 198 5.46 -21.87 9.66
CA PRO A 198 5.22 -22.74 8.51
C PRO A 198 6.52 -23.45 8.11
N THR A 199 6.48 -24.77 8.03
CA THR A 199 7.54 -25.62 7.48
C THR A 199 7.22 -26.04 6.06
N LYS A 200 5.94 -26.14 5.73
CA LYS A 200 5.46 -26.49 4.40
C LYS A 200 4.12 -25.80 4.13
N ARG A 201 3.91 -25.39 2.90
CA ARG A 201 2.63 -24.95 2.34
C ARG A 201 2.35 -25.79 1.10
N GLU A 202 1.14 -26.32 1.01
CA GLU A 202 0.64 -27.00 -0.18
C GLU A 202 -0.52 -26.21 -0.77
N GLU A 203 -0.48 -25.99 -2.07
CA GLU A 203 -1.54 -25.34 -2.82
C GLU A 203 -2.22 -26.36 -3.72
N TYR A 204 -3.55 -26.38 -3.68
CA TYR A 204 -4.40 -27.29 -4.44
C TYR A 204 -5.26 -26.50 -5.40
N PHE A 205 -5.38 -27.02 -6.62
CA PHE A 205 -6.38 -26.58 -7.59
C PHE A 205 -7.08 -27.81 -8.12
N ASP A 206 -8.34 -27.98 -7.77
CA ASP A 206 -9.30 -29.02 -8.13
C ASP A 206 -8.72 -30.39 -8.56
N PRO A 207 -8.64 -31.37 -7.75
CA PRO A 207 -8.18 -31.69 -6.38
C PRO A 207 -6.68 -31.97 -6.29
N SER A 208 -5.89 -31.54 -7.28
CA SER A 208 -4.47 -31.89 -7.38
C SER A 208 -3.59 -30.85 -6.71
N VAL A 209 -2.55 -31.30 -6.01
CA VAL A 209 -1.45 -30.41 -5.56
C VAL A 209 -0.78 -29.80 -6.78
N ILE A 210 -0.80 -28.48 -6.88
CA ILE A 210 -0.18 -27.72 -7.96
C ILE A 210 1.18 -27.17 -7.56
N LEU A 211 1.33 -26.80 -6.28
CA LEU A 211 2.55 -26.21 -5.76
C LEU A 211 2.74 -26.61 -4.30
N GLN A 212 3.96 -26.98 -3.96
CA GLN A 212 4.41 -27.20 -2.60
C GLN A 212 5.58 -26.27 -2.32
N THR A 213 5.50 -25.49 -1.23
CA THR A 213 6.60 -24.64 -0.77
C THR A 213 7.10 -25.17 0.57
N ILE A 214 8.39 -25.45 0.67
CA ILE A 214 9.06 -25.92 1.87
C ILE A 214 9.86 -24.76 2.43
N TYR A 215 9.73 -24.50 3.73
CA TYR A 215 10.36 -23.39 4.43
C TYR A 215 11.41 -23.91 5.39
N PHE A 216 12.59 -23.30 5.36
CA PHE A 216 13.71 -23.62 6.25
C PHE A 216 14.02 -22.39 7.09
N HIS A 217 14.24 -22.60 8.39
CA HIS A 217 14.57 -21.53 9.32
C HIS A 217 15.99 -21.69 9.86
N ASN A 218 16.67 -20.58 10.11
CA ASN A 218 17.99 -20.57 10.75
C ASN A 218 17.88 -20.82 12.28
N ASN A 219 19.02 -20.83 12.99
CA ASN A 219 19.06 -21.05 14.42
C ASN A 219 18.34 -19.96 15.24
N ASP A 220 18.24 -18.74 14.69
CA ASP A 220 17.51 -17.61 15.28
C ASP A 220 16.03 -17.64 14.92
N ASN A 221 15.59 -18.76 14.30
CA ASN A 221 14.22 -18.99 13.92
C ASN A 221 13.68 -17.99 12.86
N GLN A 222 14.55 -17.45 12.02
CA GLN A 222 14.23 -16.61 10.88
C GLN A 222 14.19 -17.46 9.61
N LEU A 223 13.31 -17.13 8.65
CA LEU A 223 13.22 -17.82 7.38
C LEU A 223 14.52 -17.64 6.59
N SER A 224 15.28 -18.71 6.40
CA SER A 224 16.58 -18.68 5.70
C SER A 224 16.48 -19.11 4.23
N HIS A 225 15.54 -19.98 3.93
CA HIS A 225 15.39 -20.54 2.59
C HIS A 225 13.95 -21.02 2.35
N GLU A 226 13.46 -20.87 1.13
CA GLU A 226 12.23 -21.51 0.68
C GLU A 226 12.45 -22.18 -0.69
N VAL A 227 11.83 -23.34 -0.91
CA VAL A 227 11.88 -24.08 -2.16
C VAL A 227 10.47 -24.36 -2.63
N SER A 228 10.17 -24.01 -3.88
CA SER A 228 8.89 -24.30 -4.51
C SER A 228 9.00 -25.46 -5.49
N VAL A 229 8.15 -26.46 -5.30
CA VAL A 229 8.12 -27.69 -6.09
C VAL A 229 6.70 -27.90 -6.62
N GLY A 230 6.56 -28.05 -7.90
CA GLY A 230 5.29 -28.32 -8.54
C GLY A 230 4.96 -29.81 -8.61
N ARG A 231 3.90 -30.10 -9.34
CA ARG A 231 3.45 -31.47 -9.59
C ARG A 231 4.60 -32.34 -10.14
N LEU A 232 4.68 -33.56 -9.66
CA LEU A 232 5.73 -34.53 -10.02
C LEU A 232 7.17 -34.15 -9.63
N GLY A 233 7.34 -33.27 -8.65
CA GLY A 233 8.64 -32.87 -8.14
C GLY A 233 9.39 -31.87 -9.03
N ARG A 234 8.75 -31.28 -10.03
CA ARG A 234 9.38 -30.25 -10.85
C ARG A 234 9.67 -29.02 -10.01
N SER A 235 10.93 -28.54 -10.01
CA SER A 235 11.29 -27.30 -9.35
C SER A 235 10.61 -26.11 -10.02
N PHE A 236 10.13 -25.15 -9.20
CA PHE A 236 9.62 -23.84 -9.60
C PHE A 236 10.53 -22.72 -9.12
N GLY A 237 11.68 -23.07 -8.55
CA GLY A 237 12.67 -22.14 -8.04
C GLY A 237 12.76 -22.15 -6.52
N SER A 238 13.62 -21.27 -6.02
CA SER A 238 13.85 -21.12 -4.58
C SER A 238 14.23 -19.70 -4.23
N LYS A 239 14.17 -19.36 -2.93
CA LYS A 239 14.67 -18.08 -2.41
C LYS A 239 15.51 -18.31 -1.18
N THR A 240 16.57 -17.53 -1.04
CA THR A 240 17.40 -17.49 0.16
C THR A 240 17.35 -16.12 0.80
N TYR A 241 17.51 -16.09 2.12
CA TYR A 241 17.42 -14.87 2.92
C TYR A 241 18.58 -14.81 3.89
N GLU A 242 19.21 -13.64 4.00
CA GLU A 242 20.27 -13.37 4.95
C GLU A 242 19.89 -12.19 5.84
N TYR A 243 20.38 -12.23 7.07
CA TYR A 243 20.04 -11.24 8.10
C TYR A 243 21.32 -10.70 8.74
N ASP A 244 21.28 -9.45 9.17
CA ASP A 244 22.35 -8.87 9.99
C ASP A 244 22.24 -9.34 11.46
N ILE A 245 23.18 -8.86 12.28
CA ILE A 245 23.24 -9.20 13.71
C ILE A 245 22.05 -8.64 14.52
N LEU A 246 21.31 -7.66 13.97
CA LEU A 246 20.09 -7.09 14.55
C LEU A 246 18.82 -7.81 14.07
N GLY A 247 18.98 -8.83 13.23
CA GLY A 247 17.86 -9.60 12.67
C GLY A 247 17.14 -8.92 11.52
N ARG A 248 17.69 -7.86 10.96
CA ARG A 248 17.14 -7.17 9.78
C ARG A 248 17.57 -7.93 8.52
N ARG A 249 16.64 -8.15 7.60
CA ARG A 249 16.95 -8.84 6.34
C ARG A 249 17.80 -7.94 5.44
N ILE A 250 18.99 -8.43 5.09
CA ILE A 250 19.97 -7.70 4.28
C ILE A 250 20.11 -8.27 2.86
N ASN A 251 19.69 -9.52 2.63
CA ASN A 251 19.79 -10.12 1.30
C ASN A 251 18.60 -11.03 1.02
N THR A 252 18.14 -11.02 -0.23
CA THR A 252 17.21 -12.00 -0.79
C THR A 252 17.69 -12.35 -2.18
N VAL A 253 17.91 -13.64 -2.44
CA VAL A 253 18.26 -14.13 -3.77
C VAL A 253 17.16 -15.06 -4.26
N VAL A 254 16.66 -14.78 -5.45
CA VAL A 254 15.65 -15.60 -6.14
C VAL A 254 16.35 -16.42 -7.20
N TYR A 255 16.10 -17.72 -7.18
CA TYR A 255 16.61 -18.68 -8.14
C TYR A 255 15.46 -19.23 -8.97
N ASN A 256 15.67 -19.40 -10.26
CA ASN A 256 14.71 -20.04 -11.14
C ASN A 256 14.72 -21.58 -10.98
N GLU A 257 13.91 -22.27 -11.77
CA GLU A 257 13.79 -23.74 -11.78
C GLU A 257 15.11 -24.50 -12.04
N ASN A 258 16.08 -23.86 -12.68
CA ASN A 258 17.40 -24.44 -13.01
C ASN A 258 18.47 -24.12 -11.95
N GLY A 259 18.12 -23.42 -10.87
CA GLY A 259 19.04 -23.01 -9.82
C GLY A 259 19.94 -21.83 -10.21
N THR A 260 19.64 -21.13 -11.30
CA THR A 260 20.34 -19.88 -11.66
C THR A 260 19.66 -18.68 -11.01
N ILE A 261 20.45 -17.68 -10.65
CA ILE A 261 19.94 -16.45 -10.06
C ILE A 261 19.07 -15.73 -11.09
N GLU A 262 17.85 -15.40 -10.69
CA GLU A 262 16.89 -14.60 -11.45
C GLU A 262 16.88 -13.15 -10.98
N GLU A 263 16.86 -12.97 -9.67
CA GLU A 263 16.83 -11.64 -9.03
C GLU A 263 17.63 -11.65 -7.74
N LYS A 264 18.17 -10.48 -7.41
CA LYS A 264 18.87 -10.26 -6.15
C LYS A 264 18.46 -8.91 -5.56
N PHE A 265 18.07 -8.93 -4.29
CA PHE A 265 17.74 -7.75 -3.49
C PHE A 265 18.69 -7.66 -2.32
N ASN A 266 19.42 -6.56 -2.21
CA ASN A 266 20.30 -6.28 -1.08
C ASN A 266 19.85 -5.00 -0.38
N THR A 267 19.82 -5.03 0.95
CA THR A 267 19.62 -3.83 1.77
C THR A 267 20.88 -3.60 2.62
N VAL A 268 21.42 -2.40 2.56
CA VAL A 268 22.53 -1.95 3.40
C VAL A 268 22.01 -0.91 4.37
N PHE A 269 22.19 -1.14 5.67
CA PHE A 269 21.87 -0.21 6.74
C PHE A 269 23.16 0.50 7.17
N ASP A 270 23.25 1.78 6.90
CA ASP A 270 24.32 2.67 7.39
C ASP A 270 23.78 3.44 8.60
N ASP A 271 23.80 2.77 9.76
CA ASP A 271 23.20 3.31 11.00
C ASP A 271 23.93 4.56 11.49
N ASP A 272 25.24 4.70 11.22
CA ASP A 272 26.06 5.85 11.62
C ASP A 272 25.68 7.13 10.85
N ASN A 273 25.29 6.98 9.57
CA ASN A 273 24.91 8.10 8.71
C ASN A 273 23.39 8.21 8.50
N PHE A 274 22.59 7.40 9.21
CA PHE A 274 21.14 7.37 9.09
C PHE A 274 20.65 7.12 7.65
N LYS A 275 21.27 6.14 6.96
CA LYS A 275 20.97 5.81 5.58
C LYS A 275 20.59 4.35 5.40
N ILE A 276 19.73 4.12 4.42
CA ILE A 276 19.36 2.78 3.95
C ILE A 276 19.49 2.76 2.44
N TYR A 277 20.15 1.75 1.91
CA TYR A 277 20.33 1.53 0.48
C TYR A 277 19.69 0.19 0.10
N ASP A 278 18.76 0.21 -0.84
CA ASP A 278 18.17 -0.98 -1.42
C ASP A 278 18.66 -1.14 -2.86
N TYR A 279 19.30 -2.25 -3.14
CA TYR A 279 19.83 -2.60 -4.45
C TYR A 279 18.99 -3.73 -5.06
N TYR A 280 18.58 -3.57 -6.30
CA TYR A 280 17.96 -4.61 -7.10
C TYR A 280 18.82 -4.93 -8.30
N SER A 281 19.13 -6.21 -8.50
CA SER A 281 19.90 -6.72 -9.64
C SER A 281 19.13 -7.82 -10.35
N ASP A 282 19.29 -7.91 -11.68
CA ASP A 282 18.73 -8.97 -12.50
C ASP A 282 19.62 -10.22 -12.53
N SER A 283 19.21 -11.23 -13.32
CA SER A 283 19.90 -12.49 -13.51
C SER A 283 21.34 -12.38 -14.01
N LEU A 284 21.70 -11.28 -14.68
CA LEU A 284 23.03 -11.01 -15.16
C LEU A 284 23.87 -10.20 -14.17
N SER A 285 23.35 -10.00 -12.94
CA SER A 285 23.94 -9.15 -11.90
C SER A 285 24.07 -7.66 -12.30
N ASN A 286 23.30 -7.24 -13.33
CA ASN A 286 23.22 -5.83 -13.66
C ASN A 286 22.36 -5.14 -12.61
N LEU A 287 22.88 -4.08 -12.01
CA LEU A 287 22.14 -3.21 -11.15
C LEU A 287 20.99 -2.55 -11.96
N ARG A 288 19.75 -2.74 -11.54
CA ARG A 288 18.58 -2.16 -12.21
C ARG A 288 18.06 -0.93 -11.49
N THR A 289 18.07 -0.98 -10.18
CA THR A 289 17.56 0.10 -9.35
C THR A 289 18.37 0.18 -8.05
N LEU A 290 18.67 1.39 -7.66
CA LEU A 290 19.19 1.71 -6.34
C LEU A 290 18.19 2.67 -5.69
N ARG A 291 17.71 2.33 -4.50
CA ARG A 291 16.92 3.22 -3.66
C ARG A 291 17.76 3.66 -2.48
N GLU A 292 17.85 4.96 -2.24
CA GLU A 292 18.49 5.56 -1.08
C GLU A 292 17.43 6.20 -0.19
N VAL A 293 17.47 5.90 1.11
CA VAL A 293 16.63 6.54 2.12
C VAL A 293 17.55 7.23 3.13
N LEU A 294 17.34 8.52 3.31
CA LEU A 294 17.97 9.31 4.36
C LEU A 294 16.98 9.52 5.50
N LEU A 295 17.41 9.24 6.70
CA LEU A 295 16.65 9.50 7.92
C LEU A 295 17.15 10.78 8.58
N ASN A 296 16.27 11.50 9.26
CA ASN A 296 16.66 12.62 10.12
C ASN A 296 17.18 12.13 11.48
N ASN A 297 17.63 13.03 12.34
CA ASN A 297 18.17 12.70 13.67
C ASN A 297 17.15 12.02 14.60
N GLU A 298 15.87 12.01 14.25
CA GLU A 298 14.80 11.35 14.98
C GLU A 298 14.46 9.97 14.38
N GLY A 299 15.24 9.51 13.39
CA GLY A 299 15.03 8.24 12.70
C GLY A 299 13.86 8.25 11.71
N ARG A 300 13.33 9.44 11.34
CA ARG A 300 12.23 9.57 10.37
C ARG A 300 12.79 9.77 8.97
N MET A 301 12.10 9.23 7.98
CA MET A 301 12.44 9.40 6.57
C MET A 301 12.45 10.88 6.19
N TYR A 302 13.60 11.36 5.72
CA TYR A 302 13.78 12.75 5.28
C TYR A 302 13.80 12.85 3.76
N ILE A 303 14.56 11.97 3.11
CA ILE A 303 14.63 11.87 1.65
C ILE A 303 14.51 10.41 1.27
N GLU A 304 13.77 10.14 0.21
CA GLU A 304 13.75 8.87 -0.50
C GLU A 304 14.10 9.16 -1.95
N ALA A 305 15.13 8.53 -2.49
CA ALA A 305 15.58 8.72 -3.85
C ALA A 305 15.67 7.39 -4.60
N VAL A 306 15.33 7.40 -5.88
CA VAL A 306 15.56 6.32 -6.83
C VAL A 306 16.68 6.75 -7.75
N LEU A 307 17.71 5.91 -7.87
CA LEU A 307 18.91 6.17 -8.67
C LEU A 307 19.00 5.14 -9.80
N ASP A 308 19.71 5.52 -10.86
CA ASP A 308 20.06 4.58 -11.94
C ASP A 308 21.34 3.80 -11.61
N GLU A 309 21.75 2.93 -12.55
CA GLU A 309 22.97 2.12 -12.46
C GLU A 309 24.28 2.93 -12.32
N LYS A 310 24.23 4.25 -12.58
CA LYS A 310 25.36 5.20 -12.45
C LYS A 310 25.23 6.09 -11.23
N GLU A 311 24.35 5.71 -10.29
CA GLU A 311 24.05 6.44 -9.07
C GLU A 311 23.52 7.87 -9.31
N ARG A 312 22.92 8.12 -10.48
CA ARG A 312 22.26 9.40 -10.77
C ARG A 312 20.83 9.34 -10.29
N VAL A 313 20.42 10.33 -9.51
CA VAL A 313 19.04 10.42 -9.01
C VAL A 313 18.08 10.61 -10.17
N LEU A 314 17.12 9.70 -10.30
CA LEU A 314 16.04 9.75 -11.27
C LEU A 314 14.82 10.47 -10.70
N GLU A 315 14.43 10.09 -9.48
CA GLU A 315 13.31 10.65 -8.75
C GLU A 315 13.69 10.79 -7.28
N LYS A 316 13.13 11.78 -6.60
CA LYS A 316 13.23 11.88 -5.15
C LYS A 316 11.97 12.43 -4.51
N ASN A 317 11.67 11.97 -3.30
CA ASN A 317 10.67 12.51 -2.40
C ASN A 317 11.38 13.16 -1.21
N VAL A 318 10.97 14.36 -0.83
CA VAL A 318 11.44 15.07 0.37
C VAL A 318 10.27 15.23 1.33
N TYR A 319 10.47 14.81 2.58
CA TYR A 319 9.46 14.77 3.62
C TYR A 319 9.70 15.92 4.62
N TYR A 320 8.65 16.66 4.90
CA TYR A 320 8.64 17.73 5.91
C TYR A 320 7.64 17.36 7.00
N TYR A 321 8.01 17.64 8.24
CA TYR A 321 7.24 17.25 9.42
C TYR A 321 6.73 18.49 10.17
N ASP A 322 5.59 18.37 10.81
CA ASP A 322 5.07 19.40 11.73
C ASP A 322 5.78 19.31 13.09
N ASN A 323 5.42 20.23 13.99
CA ASN A 323 5.99 20.27 15.33
C ASN A 323 5.61 19.08 16.23
N LYS A 324 4.62 18.27 15.82
CA LYS A 324 4.24 17.02 16.48
C LYS A 324 4.93 15.80 15.85
N GLY A 325 5.78 16.00 14.83
CA GLY A 325 6.50 14.96 14.12
C GLY A 325 5.65 14.18 13.11
N ARG A 326 4.51 14.72 12.69
CA ARG A 326 3.66 14.15 11.65
C ARG A 326 4.07 14.74 10.30
N VAL A 327 3.91 13.97 9.22
CA VAL A 327 4.21 14.45 7.87
C VAL A 327 3.29 15.64 7.53
N ALA A 328 3.88 16.81 7.30
CA ALA A 328 3.15 18.02 6.92
C ALA A 328 3.15 18.24 5.40
N GLU A 329 4.24 17.88 4.74
CA GLU A 329 4.35 18.03 3.28
C GLU A 329 5.28 16.97 2.71
N VAL A 330 4.98 16.49 1.50
CA VAL A 330 5.88 15.65 0.68
C VAL A 330 6.04 16.29 -0.68
N ARG A 331 7.28 16.57 -1.08
CA ARG A 331 7.63 17.08 -2.41
C ARG A 331 8.26 15.98 -3.26
N GLN A 332 7.68 15.72 -4.42
CA GLN A 332 8.21 14.78 -5.40
C GLN A 332 8.91 15.52 -6.54
N TYR A 333 10.11 15.06 -6.87
CA TYR A 333 10.94 15.60 -7.92
C TYR A 333 11.21 14.55 -9.00
N ASP A 334 11.11 14.95 -10.28
CA ASP A 334 11.60 14.18 -11.43
C ASP A 334 12.91 14.82 -11.87
N MET A 335 14.02 14.18 -11.55
CA MET A 335 15.35 14.71 -11.78
C MET A 335 15.81 14.54 -13.24
N VAL A 336 15.18 13.66 -14.01
CA VAL A 336 15.49 13.40 -15.42
C VAL A 336 14.97 14.53 -16.31
N ARG A 337 13.73 14.95 -16.09
CA ARG A 337 13.06 15.95 -16.94
C ARG A 337 13.54 17.37 -16.67
N ARG A 338 13.95 17.67 -15.45
CA ARG A 338 14.28 19.04 -15.00
C ARG A 338 15.75 19.37 -14.88
N GLY A 339 16.65 18.39 -14.96
CA GLY A 339 18.10 18.61 -14.94
C GLY A 339 18.64 19.46 -16.11
N ARG A 340 17.75 19.99 -16.99
CA ARG A 340 18.13 20.84 -18.14
C ARG A 340 17.77 22.32 -17.99
N THR A 341 17.10 22.73 -16.92
CA THR A 341 16.55 24.10 -16.78
C THR A 341 17.20 24.94 -15.69
N GLY A 342 18.45 24.68 -15.32
CA GLY A 342 19.23 25.47 -14.35
C GLY A 342 19.36 24.80 -12.99
N ASP A 343 20.09 25.43 -12.06
CA ASP A 343 20.50 24.89 -10.76
C ASP A 343 19.37 24.73 -9.73
N ARG A 344 18.12 25.08 -10.10
CA ARG A 344 16.99 25.06 -9.18
C ARG A 344 16.14 23.81 -9.38
N GLU A 345 16.07 22.98 -8.35
CA GLU A 345 15.15 21.84 -8.31
C GLU A 345 13.72 22.31 -8.05
N ILE A 346 12.80 21.97 -8.94
CA ILE A 346 11.37 22.27 -8.80
C ILE A 346 10.60 20.96 -8.71
N PRO A 347 9.76 20.77 -7.68
CA PRO A 347 8.95 19.56 -7.58
C PRO A 347 7.95 19.47 -8.72
N ILE A 348 7.61 18.24 -9.13
CA ILE A 348 6.53 17.97 -10.07
C ILE A 348 5.19 17.84 -9.36
N ARG A 349 5.23 17.47 -8.07
CA ARG A 349 4.06 17.28 -7.21
C ARG A 349 4.38 17.69 -5.78
N VAL A 350 3.40 18.29 -5.13
CA VAL A 350 3.41 18.59 -3.69
C VAL A 350 2.16 18.02 -3.06
N ASN A 351 2.31 17.24 -2.00
CA ASN A 351 1.21 16.77 -1.17
C ASN A 351 1.30 17.47 0.18
N THR A 352 0.24 18.14 0.61
CA THR A 352 0.15 18.75 1.94
C THR A 352 -0.85 18.00 2.80
N TYR A 353 -0.59 17.92 4.10
CA TYR A 353 -1.39 17.17 5.08
C TYR A 353 -1.89 18.13 6.16
N GLU A 354 -3.20 18.22 6.31
CA GLU A 354 -3.87 19.03 7.31
C GLU A 354 -4.59 18.11 8.29
N TYR A 355 -4.29 18.22 9.57
CA TYR A 355 -4.83 17.40 10.65
C TYR A 355 -5.85 18.20 11.45
N HIS A 356 -7.07 17.66 11.65
CA HIS A 356 -8.21 18.38 12.27
C HIS A 356 -8.82 17.63 13.44
#